data_29abc443db33aa8c3e3954f6b72f9a65
#
_entry.id   29abc443db33aa8c3e3954f6b72f9a65
#
_cell.length_a   1.000
_cell.length_b   1.000
_cell.length_c   1.000
_cell.angle_alpha   90.00
_cell.angle_beta   90.00
_cell.angle_gamma   90.00
#
_symmetry.space_group_name_H-M   'P 1'
#
loop_
_entity.id
_entity.type
_entity.pdbx_description
1 polymer ?
#
loop_
_entity_poly.entity_id
_entity_poly.type
_entity_poly.pdbx_seq_one_letter_code
_entity_poly.pdbx_strand_id
1 'polypeptide(L)' 'MSMIVVRGGAAGFTQEVLIGRHRLVADEPTEDGGADAGPSPYDLLLAALGT' A
#
# COMPACT_ATOMS: atom_id res chain seq x y z
N MET A 1 11.52 0.43 -16.80
CA MET A 1 10.94 0.82 -15.50
C MET A 1 9.45 1.07 -15.69
N SER A 2 8.63 0.57 -14.79
CA SER A 2 7.18 0.76 -14.85
C SER A 2 6.77 2.11 -14.30
N MET A 3 5.66 2.64 -14.79
CA MET A 3 5.02 3.79 -14.16
C MET A 3 4.42 3.35 -12.83
N ILE A 4 4.59 4.17 -11.80
CA ILE A 4 4.09 3.90 -10.46
C ILE A 4 3.11 4.99 -10.09
N VAL A 5 1.89 4.59 -9.71
CA VAL A 5 0.83 5.50 -9.28
C VAL A 5 0.31 5.04 -7.93
N VAL A 6 0.23 5.97 -6.98
CA VAL A 6 -0.36 5.71 -5.67
C VAL A 6 -1.61 6.57 -5.55
N ARG A 7 -2.75 5.94 -5.25
CA ARG A 7 -4.03 6.64 -5.09
C ARG A 7 -4.61 6.33 -3.73
N GLY A 8 -4.95 7.39 -2.98
CA GLY A 8 -5.61 7.26 -1.70
C GLY A 8 -7.12 7.48 -1.83
N GLY A 9 -7.88 6.83 -0.94
CA GLY A 9 -9.30 7.08 -0.81
C GLY A 9 -9.56 8.39 -0.05
N ALA A 10 -10.81 8.86 -0.11
CA ALA A 10 -11.22 10.08 0.56
C ALA A 10 -11.27 9.93 2.09
N ALA A 11 -11.34 8.71 2.60
CA ALA A 11 -11.42 8.42 4.03
C ALA A 11 -10.45 7.29 4.36
N GLY A 12 -9.75 7.43 5.49
CA GLY A 12 -8.87 6.38 6.00
C GLY A 12 -7.51 6.35 5.35
N PHE A 13 -6.80 5.24 5.57
CA PHE A 13 -5.41 5.07 5.14
C PHE A 13 -5.25 4.11 3.97
N THR A 14 -6.33 3.50 3.50
CA THR A 14 -6.27 2.54 2.40
C THR A 14 -5.82 3.21 1.12
N GLN A 15 -4.78 2.66 0.49
CA GLN A 15 -4.23 3.20 -0.73
C GLN A 15 -4.07 2.11 -1.77
N GLU A 16 -4.33 2.46 -3.03
CA GLU A 16 -4.08 1.61 -4.17
C GLU A 16 -2.74 1.96 -4.78
N VAL A 17 -1.91 0.95 -5.01
CA VAL A 17 -0.60 1.12 -5.63
C VAL A 17 -0.60 0.40 -6.96
N LEU A 18 -0.39 1.15 -8.03
CA LEU A 18 -0.35 0.60 -9.39
C LEU A 18 1.09 0.66 -9.90
N ILE A 19 1.62 -0.50 -10.27
CA ILE A 19 2.99 -0.63 -10.79
C ILE A 19 2.90 -1.38 -12.11
N GLY A 20 2.97 -0.62 -13.21
CA GLY A 20 2.70 -1.20 -14.51
C GLY A 20 1.29 -1.79 -14.54
N ARG A 21 1.18 -3.09 -14.79
CA ARG A 21 -0.10 -3.81 -14.79
C ARG A 21 -0.45 -4.42 -13.42
N HIS A 22 0.42 -4.27 -12.43
CA HIS A 22 0.22 -4.87 -11.12
C HIS A 22 -0.52 -3.90 -10.20
N ARG A 23 -1.37 -4.46 -9.36
CA ARG A 23 -2.14 -3.69 -8.40
C ARG A 23 -1.90 -4.26 -6.99
N LEU A 24 -1.54 -3.37 -6.09
CA LEU A 24 -1.33 -3.70 -4.68
C LEU A 24 -2.20 -2.77 -3.84
N VAL A 25 -2.50 -3.20 -2.63
CA VAL A 25 -3.21 -2.38 -1.66
C VAL A 25 -2.32 -2.22 -0.45
N ALA A 26 -2.12 -0.97 -0.01
CA ALA A 26 -1.42 -0.64 1.22
C ALA A 26 -2.41 -0.02 2.20
N ASP A 27 -2.26 -0.32 3.48
CA ASP A 27 -3.15 0.21 4.51
C ASP A 27 -2.39 0.20 5.84
N GLU A 28 -3.06 0.64 6.89
CA GLU A 28 -2.57 0.50 8.26
C GLU A 28 -3.44 -0.53 8.99
N PRO A 29 -2.91 -1.16 10.05
CA PRO A 29 -3.73 -2.05 10.86
C PRO A 29 -4.83 -1.27 11.60
N THR A 30 -5.85 -1.98 12.03
CA THR A 30 -7.00 -1.34 12.68
C THR A 30 -6.62 -0.60 13.95
N GLU A 31 -5.64 -1.09 14.70
CA GLU A 31 -5.14 -0.43 15.90
C GLU A 31 -4.48 0.92 15.61
N ASP A 32 -4.05 1.15 14.37
CA ASP A 32 -3.46 2.43 13.92
C ASP A 32 -4.44 3.27 13.12
N GLY A 33 -5.71 2.90 13.09
CA GLY A 33 -6.76 3.65 12.43
C GLY A 33 -7.04 3.23 10.99
N GLY A 34 -6.39 2.20 10.49
CA GLY A 34 -6.62 1.68 9.15
C GLY A 34 -7.73 0.65 9.11
N ALA A 35 -7.97 0.09 7.94
CA ALA A 35 -8.94 -0.97 7.71
C ALA A 35 -8.30 -2.36 7.56
N ASP A 36 -6.98 -2.45 7.67
CA ASP A 36 -6.21 -3.69 7.51
C ASP A 36 -6.50 -4.38 6.17
N ALA A 37 -6.69 -3.57 5.13
CA ALA A 37 -6.98 -4.08 3.79
C ALA A 37 -5.73 -4.52 3.04
N GLY A 38 -4.56 -4.24 3.56
CA GLY A 38 -3.28 -4.62 2.99
C GLY A 38 -2.15 -4.32 3.95
N PRO A 39 -0.90 -4.68 3.59
CA PRO A 39 0.27 -4.40 4.44
C PRO A 39 0.53 -2.89 4.54
N SER A 40 1.21 -2.50 5.60
CA SER A 40 1.61 -1.11 5.79
C SER A 40 2.73 -0.72 4.82
N PRO A 41 2.93 0.59 4.56
CA PRO A 41 4.06 1.04 3.76
C PRO A 41 5.42 0.55 4.29
N TYR A 42 5.59 0.49 5.60
CA TYR A 42 6.83 -0.02 6.19
C TYR A 42 7.04 -1.50 5.88
N ASP A 43 5.96 -2.30 5.92
CA ASP A 43 6.04 -3.71 5.55
C ASP A 43 6.46 -3.87 4.09
N LEU A 44 5.91 -3.04 3.21
CA LEU A 44 6.27 -3.06 1.79
C LEU A 44 7.74 -2.67 1.57
N LEU A 45 8.23 -1.70 2.33
CA LEU A 45 9.63 -1.29 2.26
C LEU A 45 10.54 -2.45 2.68
N LEU A 46 10.23 -3.12 3.79
CA LEU A 46 11.01 -4.25 4.27
C LEU A 46 10.97 -5.41 3.29
N ALA A 47 9.81 -5.67 2.69
CA ALA A 47 9.68 -6.70 1.67
C ALA A 47 10.55 -6.39 0.45
N ALA A 48 10.58 -5.13 0.02
CA ALA A 48 11.41 -4.71 -1.10
C ALA A 48 12.89 -4.91 -0.81
N LEU A 49 13.32 -4.61 0.42
CA LEU A 49 14.71 -4.80 0.82
C LEU A 49 15.09 -6.28 0.92
N GLY A 50 14.13 -7.15 1.20
CA GLY A 50 14.36 -8.59 1.30
C GLY A 50 14.38 -9.31 -0.05
N THR A 51 13.91 -8.66 -1.08
CA THR A 51 13.94 -9.24 -2.41
C THR A 51 15.18 -8.77 -3.18
#